data_c32e8b02420aa935e09c7c26a5785d4d
#
_entry.id   c32e8b02420aa935e09c7c26a5785d4d
#
_cell.length_a   1.000
_cell.length_b   1.000
_cell.length_c   1.000
_cell.angle_alpha   90.00
_cell.angle_beta   90.00
_cell.angle_gamma   90.00
#
_symmetry.space_group_name_H-M   'P 1'
#
loop_
_entity.id
_entity.type
_entity.pdbx_description
1 polymer ?
#
loop_
_entity_poly.entity_id
_entity_poly.type
_entity_poly.pdbx_seq_one_letter_code
_entity_poly.pdbx_strand_id
1 'polypeptide(L)'
;MTKTIEVRLRVPKNSKEPLKDEAGYPLDMASVRFRKVMTVADIPRAGATMDVTAGTHTLPVTVVRADWSEDAGMVVVACQYAQRSISVDVQNALLADPEWRLVPLI
;
A
#
# COMPACT_ATOMS: atom_id res chain seq x y z
N MET A 1 22.46 -8.38 5.38
CA MET A 1 22.30 -7.01 4.86
C MET A 1 20.84 -6.67 4.68
N THR A 2 20.43 -5.48 5.09
CA THR A 2 19.09 -4.99 4.82
C THR A 2 19.05 -4.27 3.47
N LYS A 3 17.88 -4.27 2.86
CA LYS A 3 17.62 -3.61 1.58
C LYS A 3 16.48 -2.63 1.75
N THR A 4 16.62 -1.44 1.16
CA THR A 4 15.56 -0.45 1.16
C THR A 4 14.69 -0.63 -0.07
N ILE A 5 13.39 -0.73 0.13
CA ILE A 5 12.41 -0.90 -0.95
C ILE A 5 11.27 0.11 -0.79
N GLU A 6 10.60 0.41 -1.89
CA GLU A 6 9.35 1.15 -1.86
C GLU A 6 8.21 0.14 -2.04
N VAL A 7 7.35 0.02 -1.04
CA VAL A 7 6.15 -0.82 -1.13
C VAL A 7 5.02 0.05 -1.67
N ARG A 8 4.41 -0.41 -2.76
CA ARG A 8 3.20 0.19 -3.32
C ARG A 8 2.06 -0.77 -3.08
N LEU A 9 1.19 -0.39 -2.17
CA LEU A 9 0.07 -1.23 -1.74
C LEU A 9 -1.22 -0.79 -2.41
N ARG A 10 -1.86 -1.72 -3.09
CA ARG A 10 -3.19 -1.52 -3.65
C ARG A 10 -4.22 -2.11 -2.70
N VAL A 11 -5.16 -1.28 -2.23
CA VAL A 11 -6.25 -1.73 -1.35
C VAL A 11 -7.59 -1.53 -2.04
N PRO A 12 -8.58 -2.42 -1.76
CA PRO A 12 -9.91 -2.25 -2.31
C PRO A 12 -10.61 -1.04 -1.70
N LYS A 13 -11.52 -0.45 -2.47
CA LYS A 13 -12.33 0.67 -2.01
C LYS A 13 -13.29 0.19 -0.91
N ASN A 14 -13.38 0.96 0.17
CA ASN A 14 -14.40 0.73 1.19
C ASN A 14 -15.68 1.44 0.75
N SER A 15 -16.75 0.67 0.50
CA SER A 15 -18.00 1.22 0.00
C SER A 15 -18.81 2.01 1.05
N LYS A 16 -18.56 1.76 2.34
CA LYS A 16 -19.24 2.44 3.42
C LYS A 16 -18.64 3.81 3.71
N GLU A 17 -17.36 3.95 3.51
CA GLU A 17 -16.63 5.18 3.81
C GLU A 17 -15.59 5.41 2.71
N PRO A 18 -16.05 5.93 1.54
CA PRO A 18 -15.14 6.13 0.41
C PRO A 18 -14.10 7.20 0.72
N LEU A 19 -12.89 6.99 0.20
CA LEU A 19 -11.83 7.96 0.31
C LEU A 19 -12.20 9.22 -0.49
N LYS A 20 -11.72 10.36 -0.01
CA LYS A 20 -11.93 11.66 -0.64
C LYS A 20 -10.58 12.26 -1.02
N ASP A 21 -10.57 13.07 -2.06
CA ASP A 21 -9.39 13.85 -2.42
C ASP A 21 -9.24 15.06 -1.49
N GLU A 22 -8.22 15.87 -1.73
CA GLU A 22 -7.94 17.06 -0.89
C GLU A 22 -9.08 18.08 -0.93
N ALA A 23 -9.85 18.13 -2.01
CA ALA A 23 -10.99 19.03 -2.16
C ALA A 23 -12.27 18.49 -1.52
N GLY A 24 -12.26 17.27 -0.99
CA GLY A 24 -13.41 16.65 -0.35
C GLY A 24 -14.32 15.87 -1.29
N TYR A 25 -13.94 15.69 -2.55
CA TYR A 25 -14.72 14.89 -3.50
C TYR A 25 -14.38 13.41 -3.37
N PRO A 26 -15.38 12.51 -3.44
CA PRO A 26 -15.12 11.08 -3.36
C PRO A 26 -14.25 10.63 -4.53
N LEU A 27 -13.29 9.75 -4.24
CA LEU A 27 -12.47 9.14 -5.27
C LEU A 27 -13.29 8.06 -5.98
N ASP A 28 -13.55 8.27 -7.25
CA ASP A 28 -14.36 7.35 -8.05
C ASP A 28 -13.49 6.27 -8.68
N MET A 29 -13.07 5.32 -7.85
CA MET A 29 -12.23 4.22 -8.32
C MET A 29 -12.46 2.97 -7.46
N ALA A 30 -12.23 1.80 -8.09
CA ALA A 30 -12.43 0.52 -7.44
C ALA A 30 -11.37 0.20 -6.39
N SER A 31 -10.23 0.86 -6.45
CA SER A 31 -9.13 0.65 -5.52
C SER A 31 -8.30 1.91 -5.37
N VAL A 32 -7.56 2.00 -4.28
CA VAL A 32 -6.63 3.10 -4.01
C VAL A 32 -5.24 2.53 -3.76
N ARG A 33 -4.22 3.37 -3.93
CA ARG A 33 -2.83 2.98 -3.75
C ARG A 33 -2.18 3.80 -2.65
N PHE A 34 -1.37 3.13 -1.83
CA PHE A 34 -0.52 3.75 -0.84
C PHE A 34 0.92 3.35 -1.11
N ARG A 35 1.85 4.20 -0.69
CA ARG A 35 3.28 3.88 -0.79
C ARG A 35 3.98 4.10 0.54
N LYS A 36 5.01 3.30 0.79
CA LYS A 36 5.85 3.40 1.98
C LYS A 36 7.24 2.92 1.65
N VAL A 37 8.25 3.64 2.10
CA VAL A 37 9.65 3.20 2.03
C VAL A 37 9.97 2.43 3.30
N MET A 38 10.53 1.24 3.16
CA MET A 38 10.90 0.40 4.29
C MET A 38 12.14 -0.43 3.99
N THR A 39 12.74 -0.98 5.04
CA THR A 39 13.88 -1.88 4.91
C THR A 39 13.43 -3.31 5.14
N VAL A 40 14.00 -4.22 4.36
CA VAL A 40 13.72 -5.67 4.47
C VAL A 40 15.03 -6.44 4.42
N ALA A 41 15.04 -7.65 4.95
CA ALA A 41 16.20 -8.53 4.88
C ALA A 41 16.43 -9.02 3.44
N ASP A 42 15.36 -9.43 2.78
CA ASP A 42 15.39 -9.91 1.39
C ASP A 42 14.23 -9.29 0.60
N ILE A 43 14.47 -9.06 -0.69
CA ILE A 43 13.43 -8.55 -1.58
C ILE A 43 12.41 -9.66 -1.82
N PRO A 44 11.12 -9.42 -1.53
CA PRO A 44 10.09 -10.43 -1.76
C PRO A 44 9.89 -10.69 -3.25
N ARG A 45 9.48 -11.90 -3.59
CA ARG A 45 9.23 -12.31 -4.98
C ARG A 45 7.76 -12.23 -5.32
N ALA A 46 7.45 -12.08 -6.60
CA ALA A 46 6.09 -12.14 -7.09
C ALA A 46 5.42 -13.44 -6.64
N GLY A 47 4.18 -13.34 -6.14
CA GLY A 47 3.43 -14.46 -5.61
C GLY A 47 3.64 -14.72 -4.12
N ALA A 48 4.66 -14.13 -3.52
CA ALA A 48 4.89 -14.25 -2.08
C ALA A 48 3.85 -13.47 -1.28
N THR A 49 3.63 -13.90 -0.05
CA THR A 49 2.81 -13.14 0.89
C THR A 49 3.72 -12.48 1.92
N MET A 50 3.33 -11.31 2.38
CA MET A 50 4.04 -10.62 3.44
C MET A 50 3.06 -9.81 4.27
N ASP A 51 3.49 -9.37 5.45
CA ASP A 51 2.70 -8.49 6.29
C ASP A 51 3.30 -7.09 6.28
N VAL A 52 2.44 -6.10 6.16
CA VAL A 52 2.82 -4.70 6.34
C VAL A 52 2.03 -4.11 7.49
N THR A 53 2.56 -3.08 8.12
CA THR A 53 1.90 -2.46 9.28
C THR A 53 1.42 -1.07 8.95
N ALA A 54 0.25 -0.70 9.49
CA ALA A 54 -0.29 0.65 9.45
C ALA A 54 -0.78 0.97 10.87
N GLY A 55 -0.08 1.87 11.55
CA GLY A 55 -0.34 2.10 12.97
C GLY A 55 -0.14 0.83 13.79
N THR A 56 -1.19 0.36 14.46
CA THR A 56 -1.17 -0.88 15.24
C THR A 56 -1.71 -2.09 14.47
N HIS A 57 -2.14 -1.88 13.23
CA HIS A 57 -2.72 -2.94 12.41
C HIS A 57 -1.67 -3.63 11.56
N THR A 58 -1.82 -4.94 11.39
CA THR A 58 -1.00 -5.75 10.48
C THR A 58 -1.87 -6.15 9.30
N LEU A 59 -1.38 -5.88 8.09
CA LEU A 59 -2.12 -6.13 6.86
C LEU A 59 -1.44 -7.24 6.07
N PRO A 60 -2.17 -8.34 5.77
CA PRO A 60 -1.63 -9.36 4.88
C PRO A 60 -1.71 -8.86 3.43
N VAL A 61 -0.61 -8.96 2.71
CA VAL A 61 -0.53 -8.54 1.31
C VAL A 61 0.12 -9.61 0.46
N THR A 62 -0.22 -9.63 -0.83
CA THR A 62 0.40 -10.50 -1.81
C THR A 62 1.26 -9.66 -2.74
N VAL A 63 2.49 -10.08 -2.93
CA VAL A 63 3.42 -9.41 -3.83
C VAL A 63 3.03 -9.74 -5.27
N VAL A 64 2.75 -8.72 -6.06
CA VAL A 64 2.41 -8.86 -7.48
C VAL A 64 3.69 -8.88 -8.31
N ARG A 65 4.62 -7.97 -8.01
CA ARG A 65 5.93 -7.92 -8.67
C ARG A 65 6.91 -7.10 -7.83
N ALA A 66 8.19 -7.27 -8.12
CA ALA A 66 9.26 -6.50 -7.51
C ALA A 66 10.28 -6.17 -8.60
N ASP A 67 10.41 -4.89 -8.95
CA ASP A 67 11.27 -4.42 -10.03
C ASP A 67 12.07 -3.19 -9.59
N TRP A 68 13.27 -3.06 -10.14
CA TRP A 68 14.06 -1.86 -9.96
C TRP A 68 13.37 -0.67 -10.63
N SER A 69 13.34 0.46 -9.93
CA SER A 69 12.83 1.73 -10.46
C SER A 69 13.94 2.77 -10.44
N GLU A 70 14.30 3.28 -11.61
CA GLU A 70 15.30 4.35 -11.71
C GLU A 70 14.78 5.64 -11.09
N ASP A 71 13.50 5.94 -11.25
CA ASP A 71 12.87 7.14 -10.69
C ASP A 71 12.90 7.14 -9.16
N ALA A 72 12.63 5.99 -8.55
CA ALA A 72 12.66 5.84 -7.10
C ALA A 72 14.07 5.62 -6.56
N GLY A 73 15.02 5.15 -7.40
CA GLY A 73 16.37 4.80 -6.97
C GLY A 73 16.41 3.55 -6.08
N MET A 74 15.41 2.69 -6.15
CA MET A 74 15.31 1.49 -5.34
C MET A 74 14.36 0.49 -6.00
N VAL A 75 14.30 -0.72 -5.45
CA VAL A 75 13.34 -1.72 -5.90
C VAL A 75 11.94 -1.30 -5.44
N VAL A 76 10.99 -1.29 -6.36
CA VAL A 76 9.58 -1.07 -6.08
C VAL A 76 8.88 -2.41 -6.01
N VAL A 77 8.23 -2.68 -4.88
CA VAL A 77 7.48 -3.91 -4.63
C VAL A 77 6.00 -3.56 -4.70
N ALA A 78 5.35 -4.03 -5.76
CA ALA A 78 3.91 -3.81 -5.93
C ALA A 78 3.17 -4.93 -5.20
N CYS A 79 2.31 -4.54 -4.26
CA CYS A 79 1.55 -5.45 -3.42
C CYS A 79 0.05 -5.20 -3.56
N GLN A 80 -0.72 -6.23 -3.30
CA GLN A 80 -2.18 -6.15 -3.29
C GLN A 80 -2.67 -6.65 -1.94
N TYR A 81 -3.65 -5.94 -1.34
CA TYR A 81 -4.28 -6.41 -0.11
C TYR A 81 -4.91 -7.78 -0.35
N ALA A 82 -4.64 -8.71 0.56
CA ALA A 82 -5.02 -10.12 0.37
C ALA A 82 -6.52 -10.37 0.49
N GLN A 83 -7.28 -9.45 1.07
CA GLN A 83 -8.72 -9.59 1.27
C GLN A 83 -9.50 -8.77 0.24
N ARG A 84 -10.76 -9.15 0.02
CA ARG A 84 -11.63 -8.49 -0.96
C ARG A 84 -12.12 -7.11 -0.53
N SER A 85 -12.15 -6.87 0.78
CA SER A 85 -12.58 -5.59 1.32
C SER A 85 -11.67 -5.18 2.46
N ILE A 86 -11.60 -3.89 2.70
CA ILE A 86 -10.83 -3.32 3.80
C ILE A 86 -11.79 -2.75 4.84
N SER A 87 -11.50 -2.98 6.13
CA SER A 87 -12.28 -2.40 7.20
C SER A 87 -12.02 -0.90 7.31
N VAL A 88 -12.97 -0.15 7.86
CA VAL A 88 -12.83 1.29 8.10
C VAL A 88 -11.64 1.56 9.02
N ASP A 89 -11.44 0.72 10.04
CA ASP A 89 -10.34 0.89 10.99
C ASP A 89 -8.97 0.77 10.30
N VAL A 90 -8.80 -0.21 9.43
CA VAL A 90 -7.56 -0.41 8.68
C VAL A 90 -7.35 0.73 7.68
N GLN A 91 -8.41 1.14 6.97
CA GLN A 91 -8.34 2.28 6.05
C GLN A 91 -7.91 3.55 6.78
N ASN A 92 -8.50 3.83 7.93
CA ASN A 92 -8.15 5.00 8.73
C ASN A 92 -6.72 4.91 9.28
N ALA A 93 -6.26 3.71 9.63
CA ALA A 93 -4.87 3.50 10.05
C ALA A 93 -3.89 3.84 8.94
N LEU A 94 -4.16 3.43 7.71
CA LEU A 94 -3.34 3.78 6.55
C LEU A 94 -3.31 5.28 6.31
N LEU A 95 -4.46 5.94 6.41
CA LEU A 95 -4.57 7.39 6.20
C LEU A 95 -3.88 8.19 7.30
N ALA A 96 -3.91 7.69 8.53
CA ALA A 96 -3.33 8.37 9.69
C ALA A 96 -1.84 8.11 9.86
N ASP A 97 -1.33 7.01 9.31
CA ASP A 97 0.09 6.65 9.44
C ASP A 97 0.95 7.57 8.57
N PRO A 98 1.88 8.35 9.17
CA PRO A 98 2.69 9.29 8.40
C PRO A 98 3.68 8.62 7.45
N GLU A 99 3.97 7.34 7.63
CA GLU A 99 4.87 6.59 6.75
C GLU A 99 4.16 6.16 5.45
N TRP A 100 2.84 6.03 5.47
CA TRP A 100 2.06 5.70 4.30
C TRP A 100 1.57 6.97 3.61
N ARG A 101 1.73 7.02 2.30
CA ARG A 101 1.25 8.14 1.50
C ARG A 101 0.26 7.65 0.47
N LEU A 102 -0.88 8.33 0.37
CA LEU A 102 -1.86 8.09 -0.67
C LEU A 102 -1.27 8.52 -2.02
N VAL A 103 -1.26 7.61 -2.98
CA VAL A 103 -0.77 7.89 -4.33
C VAL A 103 -1.96 8.28 -5.20
N PRO A 104 -1.98 9.49 -5.76
CA PRO A 104 -3.05 9.86 -6.69
C PRO A 104 -2.95 9.05 -7.97
N LEU A 105 -4.10 8.63 -8.49
CA LEU A 105 -4.19 7.98 -9.77
C LEU A 105 -4.39 9.05 -10.85
N ILE A 106 -3.35 9.36 -11.51
CA ILE A 106 -3.38 10.27 -12.65
C ILE A 106 -2.93 9.52 -13.89
#